data_838069b8d98d24c42c7a6fdc8b4c69ac
#
_entry.id   838069b8d98d24c42c7a6fdc8b4c69ac
#
_cell.length_a   1.000
_cell.length_b   1.000
_cell.length_c   1.000
_cell.angle_alpha   90.00
_cell.angle_beta   90.00
_cell.angle_gamma   90.00
#
_symmetry.space_group_name_H-M   'P 1'
#
loop_
_entity.id
_entity.type
_entity.pdbx_description
1 polymer ?
#
loop_
_entity_poly.entity_id
_entity_poly.type
_entity_poly.pdbx_seq_one_letter_code
_entity_poly.pdbx_strand_id
1 'polypeptide(L)'
;MREELANMLDSAKTMRGASALVFIIASAFVLIGCSGKSLETNVPSVDGSDQSGVGLSWWSRAAIDAYLRQDAWRGNRSGYVVMFAHEGVPVYANAYGWADIESKRPMELDTRMRFASMTKPVTAVAAMQLVERGLLGLDDPVSKFIPAFSASRVATHQTRGSDGEFLSVPVKQTILIRHLLMFASGIGPGRDQETELWRYWQASGPRTLPSGTLRERIETIAELPLFEEPGTRWRYGWSADVLAVVVEIVSGQRMDDYLNDNVFVPLGMNETSYLPSLAERSTLATVYTHSREGDLIPVVPGSDTDYPEGGSGLVSTAGDYMRFALMLWSGGEYLGTRIIDEDTLREMRDLHVASGVLSEEGIDGIGWGLGFAVVADADASLTPDRTGDFWWAGYFGTHFFVSPESGLVGVLLSQNEPGEYSEHPTALYVAQALAFAGL
;
A
#
# COMPACT_ATOMS: atom_id res chain seq x y z
N MET A 1 8.11 6.47 24.27
CA MET A 1 7.57 6.93 22.94
C MET A 1 6.34 6.14 22.46
N ARG A 2 6.37 4.77 22.35
CA ARG A 2 5.14 3.97 22.07
C ARG A 2 4.04 4.18 23.12
N GLU A 3 4.38 4.12 24.39
CA GLU A 3 3.44 4.40 25.48
C GLU A 3 2.96 5.87 25.49
N GLU A 4 3.83 6.81 25.15
CA GLU A 4 3.46 8.22 25.07
C GLU A 4 2.54 8.52 23.90
N LEU A 5 2.77 7.92 22.73
CA LEU A 5 1.90 8.07 21.56
C LEU A 5 0.56 7.35 21.78
N ALA A 6 0.57 6.14 22.33
CA ALA A 6 -0.64 5.42 22.70
C ALA A 6 -1.44 6.22 23.75
N ASN A 7 -0.77 6.80 24.75
CA ASN A 7 -1.39 7.65 25.75
C ASN A 7 -1.90 8.98 25.16
N MET A 8 -1.21 9.55 24.17
CA MET A 8 -1.67 10.75 23.45
C MET A 8 -2.91 10.47 22.60
N LEU A 9 -2.91 9.35 21.84
CA LEU A 9 -4.05 8.94 21.02
C LEU A 9 -5.24 8.52 21.88
N ASP A 10 -5.01 7.85 23.00
CA ASP A 10 -6.06 7.46 23.95
C ASP A 10 -6.62 8.70 24.70
N SER A 11 -5.77 9.66 25.02
CA SER A 11 -6.20 10.96 25.56
C SER A 11 -7.00 11.76 24.53
N ALA A 12 -6.65 11.70 23.24
CA ALA A 12 -7.41 12.34 22.18
C ALA A 12 -8.77 11.67 21.94
N LYS A 13 -8.88 10.34 22.09
CA LYS A 13 -10.16 9.59 22.01
C LYS A 13 -11.11 9.93 23.17
N THR A 14 -10.58 10.19 24.36
CA THR A 14 -11.39 10.53 25.54
C THR A 14 -11.83 12.00 25.57
N MET A 15 -11.17 12.87 24.80
CA MET A 15 -11.47 14.30 24.72
C MET A 15 -12.33 14.60 23.49
N ARG A 16 -13.65 14.61 23.66
CA ARG A 16 -14.60 15.07 22.62
C ARG A 16 -14.47 16.58 22.40
N GLY A 17 -14.08 17.01 21.19
CA GLY A 17 -14.14 18.40 20.74
C GLY A 17 -12.80 19.15 20.79
N ALA A 18 -12.87 20.50 20.80
CA ALA A 18 -11.74 21.44 20.66
C ALA A 18 -10.54 21.20 21.61
N SER A 19 -10.74 20.49 22.71
CA SER A 19 -9.68 20.21 23.69
C SER A 19 -8.68 19.14 23.24
N ALA A 20 -9.10 18.14 22.46
CA ALA A 20 -8.18 17.14 21.87
C ALA A 20 -7.26 17.81 20.84
N LEU A 21 -7.82 18.72 20.08
CA LEU A 21 -7.11 19.53 19.08
C LEU A 21 -6.02 20.39 19.70
N VAL A 22 -6.32 21.03 20.83
CA VAL A 22 -5.37 21.87 21.60
C VAL A 22 -4.23 21.02 22.16
N PHE A 23 -4.48 19.77 22.56
CA PHE A 23 -3.45 18.90 23.14
C PHE A 23 -2.45 18.42 22.06
N ILE A 24 -2.93 18.07 20.86
CA ILE A 24 -2.08 17.71 19.71
C ILE A 24 -1.27 18.92 19.26
N ILE A 25 -1.90 20.10 19.16
CA ILE A 25 -1.23 21.35 18.77
C ILE A 25 -0.22 21.79 19.85
N ALA A 26 -0.55 21.71 21.13
CA ALA A 26 0.37 22.07 22.22
C ALA A 26 1.57 21.13 22.27
N SER A 27 1.38 19.83 22.03
CA SER A 27 2.46 18.85 21.98
C SER A 27 3.37 19.08 20.77
N ALA A 28 2.82 19.46 19.62
CA ALA A 28 3.59 19.84 18.43
C ALA A 28 4.39 21.13 18.67
N PHE A 29 3.84 22.14 19.37
CA PHE A 29 4.51 23.41 19.67
C PHE A 29 5.56 23.29 20.79
N VAL A 30 5.41 22.43 21.77
CA VAL A 30 6.43 22.19 22.81
C VAL A 30 7.69 21.55 22.22
N LEU A 31 7.56 20.82 21.10
CA LEU A 31 8.70 20.24 20.38
C LEU A 31 9.41 21.25 19.43
N ILE A 32 8.79 22.40 19.12
CA ILE A 32 9.32 23.44 18.20
C ILE A 32 10.29 24.41 18.90
N GLY A 33 10.38 24.39 20.21
CA GLY A 33 11.23 25.30 20.98
C GLY A 33 12.69 24.88 21.06
N CYS A 34 13.48 25.01 19.99
CA CYS A 34 14.90 25.43 20.02
C CYS A 34 15.54 25.49 18.63
N SER A 35 15.95 26.70 18.29
CA SER A 35 17.05 27.08 17.41
C SER A 35 16.94 26.83 15.90
N GLY A 36 16.70 27.92 15.18
CA GLY A 36 16.63 28.01 13.73
C GLY A 36 17.97 28.07 13.01
N LYS A 37 17.91 27.63 11.77
CA LYS A 37 18.50 28.27 10.58
C LYS A 37 17.59 27.93 9.41
N SER A 38 16.96 28.94 8.83
CA SER A 38 16.11 28.85 7.65
C SER A 38 16.96 28.51 6.43
N LEU A 39 16.66 27.36 5.80
CA LEU A 39 16.96 27.14 4.39
C LEU A 39 15.73 27.63 3.61
N GLU A 40 15.91 28.73 2.87
CA GLU A 40 14.89 29.22 1.94
C GLU A 40 14.71 28.19 0.83
N THR A 41 13.53 27.59 0.77
CA THR A 41 13.09 26.81 -0.37
C THR A 41 11.99 27.60 -1.07
N ASN A 42 12.28 28.05 -2.30
CA ASN A 42 11.27 28.58 -3.21
C ASN A 42 10.33 27.45 -3.63
N VAL A 43 9.21 27.30 -2.95
CA VAL A 43 8.08 26.50 -3.39
C VAL A 43 6.98 27.45 -3.82
N PRO A 44 6.39 27.31 -5.03
CA PRO A 44 5.21 28.09 -5.37
C PRO A 44 4.11 27.78 -4.35
N SER A 45 3.72 28.79 -3.57
CA SER A 45 2.53 28.67 -2.72
C SER A 45 1.32 28.51 -3.63
N VAL A 46 0.63 27.39 -3.52
CA VAL A 46 -0.77 27.30 -3.99
C VAL A 46 -1.56 28.19 -3.03
N ASP A 47 -1.73 29.44 -3.42
CA ASP A 47 -2.46 30.44 -2.66
C ASP A 47 -3.96 30.18 -2.86
N GLY A 48 -4.48 29.24 -2.06
CA GLY A 48 -5.89 28.85 -2.04
C GLY A 48 -6.60 29.47 -0.85
N SER A 49 -6.76 30.78 -0.84
CA SER A 49 -7.77 31.44 -0.02
C SER A 49 -9.12 31.33 -0.74
N ASP A 50 -9.68 30.12 -0.84
CA ASP A 50 -11.01 29.96 -1.39
C ASP A 50 -12.05 29.87 -0.27
N GLN A 51 -13.08 30.71 -0.35
CA GLN A 51 -14.22 30.75 0.56
C GLN A 51 -15.23 29.61 0.30
N SER A 52 -14.88 28.59 -0.47
CA SER A 52 -15.77 27.49 -0.84
C SER A 52 -15.92 26.41 0.24
N GLY A 53 -15.17 26.47 1.33
CA GLY A 53 -15.17 25.39 2.36
C GLY A 53 -14.42 24.13 1.93
N VAL A 54 -13.79 24.14 0.75
CA VAL A 54 -12.94 23.05 0.24
C VAL A 54 -11.49 23.37 0.58
N GLY A 55 -10.84 22.53 1.37
CA GLY A 55 -9.41 22.64 1.64
C GLY A 55 -9.01 22.39 3.09
N LEU A 56 -7.71 22.22 3.31
CA LEU A 56 -7.15 22.12 4.65
C LEU A 56 -6.96 23.50 5.26
N SER A 57 -7.27 23.64 6.55
CA SER A 57 -7.00 24.85 7.31
C SER A 57 -5.50 25.18 7.29
N TRP A 58 -5.17 26.48 7.38
CA TRP A 58 -3.77 26.93 7.37
C TRP A 58 -2.92 26.33 8.49
N TRP A 59 -3.51 26.15 9.67
CA TRP A 59 -2.80 25.56 10.81
C TRP A 59 -2.50 24.07 10.62
N SER A 60 -3.41 23.32 9.99
CA SER A 60 -3.19 21.91 9.64
C SER A 60 -2.03 21.76 8.65
N ARG A 61 -2.03 22.57 7.58
CA ARG A 61 -0.92 22.61 6.63
C ARG A 61 0.41 22.92 7.33
N ALA A 62 0.44 23.97 8.16
CA ALA A 62 1.64 24.34 8.92
C ALA A 62 2.10 23.25 9.89
N ALA A 63 1.16 22.54 10.52
CA ALA A 63 1.49 21.42 11.43
C ALA A 63 2.07 20.22 10.68
N ILE A 64 1.50 19.85 9.51
CA ILE A 64 2.02 18.81 8.64
C ILE A 64 3.45 19.16 8.19
N ASP A 65 3.66 20.39 7.70
CA ASP A 65 4.96 20.90 7.29
C ASP A 65 6.00 20.79 8.41
N ALA A 66 5.66 21.30 9.59
CA ALA A 66 6.57 21.31 10.73
C ALA A 66 6.94 19.89 11.18
N TYR A 67 5.94 19.01 11.25
CA TYR A 67 6.14 17.64 11.70
C TYR A 67 7.01 16.83 10.73
N LEU A 68 6.66 16.79 9.44
CA LEU A 68 7.39 15.98 8.46
C LEU A 68 8.81 16.51 8.21
N ARG A 69 8.99 17.85 8.21
CA ARG A 69 10.31 18.48 8.12
C ARG A 69 11.19 18.13 9.31
N GLN A 70 10.63 18.16 10.52
CA GLN A 70 11.35 17.79 11.73
C GLN A 70 11.72 16.30 11.75
N ASP A 71 10.81 15.43 11.30
CA ASP A 71 11.02 13.98 11.25
C ASP A 71 12.15 13.61 10.27
N ALA A 72 12.14 14.19 9.06
CA ALA A 72 13.21 14.05 8.09
C ALA A 72 14.54 14.65 8.60
N TRP A 73 14.51 15.81 9.26
CA TRP A 73 15.71 16.44 9.83
C TRP A 73 16.33 15.61 10.94
N ARG A 74 15.53 14.90 11.72
CA ARG A 74 16.02 13.98 12.77
C ARG A 74 16.64 12.69 12.21
N GLY A 75 16.51 12.44 10.92
CA GLY A 75 16.96 11.23 10.28
C GLY A 75 16.08 10.00 10.53
N ASN A 76 14.82 10.21 10.97
CA ASN A 76 13.88 9.11 11.11
C ASN A 76 13.52 8.51 9.74
N ARG A 77 13.52 9.33 8.69
CA ARG A 77 13.34 8.97 7.29
C ARG A 77 14.24 9.84 6.41
N SER A 78 14.61 9.34 5.23
CA SER A 78 15.39 10.13 4.26
C SER A 78 14.60 11.33 3.74
N GLY A 79 13.31 11.15 3.48
CA GLY A 79 12.42 12.18 3.00
C GLY A 79 10.99 11.67 2.76
N TYR A 80 10.15 12.64 2.38
CA TYR A 80 8.71 12.43 2.15
C TYR A 80 8.24 13.18 0.93
N VAL A 81 7.24 12.60 0.24
CA VAL A 81 6.31 13.34 -0.63
C VAL A 81 4.90 13.08 -0.13
N VAL A 82 4.15 14.13 0.15
CA VAL A 82 2.79 14.03 0.68
C VAL A 82 1.85 14.90 -0.13
N MET A 83 0.75 14.32 -0.58
CA MET A 83 -0.31 15.01 -1.30
C MET A 83 -1.66 14.67 -0.68
N PHE A 84 -2.51 15.69 -0.55
CA PHE A 84 -3.92 15.55 -0.20
C PHE A 84 -4.80 16.25 -1.23
N ALA A 85 -5.93 15.64 -1.53
CA ALA A 85 -7.03 16.24 -2.26
C ALA A 85 -8.30 16.16 -1.41
N HIS A 86 -9.15 17.18 -1.51
CA HIS A 86 -10.44 17.22 -0.85
C HIS A 86 -11.51 17.55 -1.90
N GLU A 87 -12.58 16.74 -1.95
CA GLU A 87 -13.65 16.88 -2.94
C GLU A 87 -13.10 16.92 -4.38
N GLY A 88 -12.11 16.07 -4.68
CA GLY A 88 -11.48 15.98 -5.99
C GLY A 88 -10.47 17.10 -6.32
N VAL A 89 -10.29 18.10 -5.45
CA VAL A 89 -9.39 19.23 -5.65
C VAL A 89 -8.10 19.04 -4.83
N PRO A 90 -6.91 19.13 -5.43
CA PRO A 90 -5.65 19.14 -4.67
C PRO A 90 -5.61 20.32 -3.69
N VAL A 91 -5.43 20.02 -2.40
CA VAL A 91 -5.43 21.03 -1.31
C VAL A 91 -4.11 21.13 -0.57
N TYR A 92 -3.22 20.12 -0.78
CA TYR A 92 -1.88 20.11 -0.21
C TYR A 92 -0.95 19.23 -1.05
N ALA A 93 0.26 19.73 -1.30
CA ALA A 93 1.34 18.97 -1.94
C ALA A 93 2.68 19.51 -1.46
N ASN A 94 3.52 18.66 -0.86
CA ASN A 94 4.84 19.08 -0.43
C ASN A 94 5.83 17.90 -0.39
N ALA A 95 7.13 18.24 -0.46
CA ALA A 95 8.24 17.30 -0.37
C ALA A 95 9.24 17.74 0.70
N TYR A 96 9.86 16.78 1.39
CA TYR A 96 10.77 17.04 2.51
C TYR A 96 11.96 16.09 2.48
N GLY A 97 13.13 16.58 2.87
CA GLY A 97 14.34 15.77 3.02
C GLY A 97 15.00 15.42 1.69
N TRP A 98 15.54 14.22 1.60
CA TRP A 98 16.41 13.80 0.52
C TRP A 98 15.84 12.59 -0.24
N ALA A 99 15.88 12.66 -1.55
CA ALA A 99 15.69 11.51 -2.43
C ALA A 99 16.95 10.62 -2.45
N ASP A 100 18.12 11.23 -2.21
CA ASP A 100 19.40 10.53 -2.04
C ASP A 100 20.29 11.36 -1.12
N ILE A 101 20.63 10.80 0.04
CA ILE A 101 21.38 11.49 1.09
C ILE A 101 22.83 11.69 0.67
N GLU A 102 23.44 10.67 0.05
CA GLU A 102 24.86 10.65 -0.31
C GLU A 102 25.19 11.72 -1.34
N SER A 103 24.36 11.83 -2.37
CA SER A 103 24.49 12.86 -3.42
C SER A 103 23.86 14.20 -3.06
N LYS A 104 23.15 14.28 -1.93
CA LYS A 104 22.36 15.44 -1.50
C LYS A 104 21.30 15.86 -2.53
N ARG A 105 20.71 14.87 -3.21
CA ARG A 105 19.60 15.10 -4.13
C ARG A 105 18.32 15.31 -3.31
N PRO A 106 17.67 16.49 -3.43
CA PRO A 106 16.47 16.78 -2.64
C PRO A 106 15.31 15.85 -3.07
N MET A 107 14.37 15.65 -2.14
CA MET A 107 13.07 15.08 -2.46
C MET A 107 12.23 16.15 -3.15
N GLU A 108 11.60 15.81 -4.26
CA GLU A 108 10.74 16.68 -5.07
C GLU A 108 9.38 16.03 -5.29
N LEU A 109 8.37 16.82 -5.68
CA LEU A 109 7.00 16.32 -5.86
C LEU A 109 6.87 15.26 -6.97
N ASP A 110 7.75 15.33 -7.97
CA ASP A 110 7.84 14.40 -9.09
C ASP A 110 8.91 13.31 -8.89
N THR A 111 9.50 13.21 -7.69
CA THR A 111 10.45 12.15 -7.39
C THR A 111 9.79 10.78 -7.57
N ARG A 112 10.35 9.97 -8.47
CA ARG A 112 9.90 8.60 -8.69
C ARG A 112 10.37 7.68 -7.56
N MET A 113 9.47 6.86 -7.09
CA MET A 113 9.67 5.96 -5.94
C MET A 113 9.18 4.54 -6.24
N ARG A 114 9.67 3.57 -5.48
CA ARG A 114 9.16 2.20 -5.46
C ARG A 114 7.92 2.13 -4.59
N PHE A 115 6.82 1.70 -5.17
CA PHE A 115 5.51 1.66 -4.50
C PHE A 115 5.24 0.36 -3.76
N ALA A 116 6.04 -0.67 -4.00
CA ALA A 116 5.89 -1.99 -3.38
C ALA A 116 4.43 -2.47 -3.41
N SER A 117 3.86 -2.80 -2.25
CA SER A 117 2.51 -3.39 -2.18
C SER A 117 1.36 -2.46 -2.57
N MET A 118 1.60 -1.15 -2.78
CA MET A 118 0.61 -0.29 -3.44
C MET A 118 0.34 -0.69 -4.91
N THR A 119 1.11 -1.62 -5.46
CA THR A 119 0.82 -2.30 -6.73
C THR A 119 -0.47 -3.13 -6.67
N LYS A 120 -0.79 -3.75 -5.53
CA LYS A 120 -1.92 -4.70 -5.37
C LYS A 120 -3.29 -4.12 -5.71
N PRO A 121 -3.66 -2.90 -5.26
CA PRO A 121 -4.89 -2.23 -5.68
C PRO A 121 -5.00 -2.05 -7.19
N VAL A 122 -3.89 -1.72 -7.85
CA VAL A 122 -3.85 -1.52 -9.30
C VAL A 122 -4.08 -2.85 -10.03
N THR A 123 -3.45 -3.94 -9.55
CA THR A 123 -3.67 -5.31 -10.05
C THR A 123 -5.13 -5.75 -9.84
N ALA A 124 -5.72 -5.43 -8.69
CA ALA A 124 -7.11 -5.74 -8.43
C ALA A 124 -8.06 -5.01 -9.39
N VAL A 125 -7.83 -3.73 -9.66
CA VAL A 125 -8.60 -2.96 -10.66
C VAL A 125 -8.48 -3.61 -12.04
N ALA A 126 -7.29 -4.02 -12.48
CA ALA A 126 -7.10 -4.70 -13.76
C ALA A 126 -7.93 -6.01 -13.86
N ALA A 127 -7.94 -6.82 -12.81
CA ALA A 127 -8.74 -8.04 -12.79
C ALA A 127 -10.25 -7.73 -12.81
N MET A 128 -10.68 -6.71 -12.06
CA MET A 128 -12.09 -6.33 -12.00
C MET A 128 -12.59 -5.70 -13.30
N GLN A 129 -11.74 -5.03 -14.08
CA GLN A 129 -12.05 -4.62 -15.45
C GLN A 129 -12.38 -5.82 -16.36
N LEU A 130 -11.68 -6.95 -16.19
CA LEU A 130 -11.99 -8.17 -16.93
C LEU A 130 -13.28 -8.84 -16.43
N VAL A 131 -13.60 -8.69 -15.14
CA VAL A 131 -14.89 -9.14 -14.58
C VAL A 131 -16.03 -8.34 -15.18
N GLU A 132 -15.96 -7.00 -15.23
CA GLU A 132 -16.96 -6.14 -15.87
C GLU A 132 -17.22 -6.50 -17.33
N ARG A 133 -16.15 -6.83 -18.05
CA ARG A 133 -16.23 -7.22 -19.46
C ARG A 133 -16.79 -8.65 -19.65
N GLY A 134 -17.11 -9.38 -18.58
CA GLY A 134 -17.57 -10.76 -18.60
C GLY A 134 -16.54 -11.77 -19.08
N LEU A 135 -15.26 -11.40 -19.10
CA LEU A 135 -14.14 -12.25 -19.51
C LEU A 135 -13.60 -13.11 -18.36
N LEU A 136 -13.83 -12.66 -17.12
CA LEU A 136 -13.39 -13.30 -15.88
C LEU A 136 -14.59 -13.36 -14.92
N GLY A 137 -14.80 -14.51 -14.26
CA GLY A 137 -15.81 -14.65 -13.21
C GLY A 137 -15.15 -14.66 -11.83
N LEU A 138 -15.74 -13.98 -10.83
CA LEU A 138 -15.26 -14.03 -9.45
C LEU A 138 -15.28 -15.46 -8.87
N ASP A 139 -16.22 -16.28 -9.29
CA ASP A 139 -16.35 -17.68 -8.90
C ASP A 139 -15.67 -18.67 -9.85
N ASP A 140 -14.96 -18.17 -10.86
CA ASP A 140 -14.12 -19.03 -11.69
C ASP A 140 -13.00 -19.67 -10.85
N PRO A 141 -12.74 -20.97 -11.00
CA PRO A 141 -11.59 -21.59 -10.36
C PRO A 141 -10.30 -21.10 -11.02
N VAL A 142 -9.29 -20.79 -10.19
CA VAL A 142 -7.95 -20.40 -10.66
C VAL A 142 -7.37 -21.44 -11.61
N SER A 143 -7.64 -22.72 -11.34
CA SER A 143 -7.21 -23.86 -12.20
C SER A 143 -7.78 -23.84 -13.63
N LYS A 144 -8.85 -23.08 -13.89
CA LYS A 144 -9.35 -22.83 -15.26
C LYS A 144 -8.31 -22.10 -16.12
N PHE A 145 -7.52 -21.23 -15.52
CA PHE A 145 -6.51 -20.39 -16.15
C PHE A 145 -5.10 -20.95 -15.95
N ILE A 146 -4.79 -21.42 -14.73
CA ILE A 146 -3.50 -21.97 -14.33
C ILE A 146 -3.72 -23.43 -13.86
N PRO A 147 -3.67 -24.43 -14.77
CA PRO A 147 -4.01 -25.82 -14.46
C PRO A 147 -3.20 -26.44 -13.31
N ALA A 148 -2.00 -25.92 -13.01
CA ALA A 148 -1.17 -26.36 -11.91
C ALA A 148 -1.89 -26.30 -10.53
N PHE A 149 -2.86 -25.36 -10.36
CA PHE A 149 -3.66 -25.27 -9.13
C PHE A 149 -4.80 -26.29 -9.04
N SER A 150 -4.99 -27.18 -10.03
CA SER A 150 -6.06 -28.19 -9.99
C SER A 150 -5.85 -29.25 -8.91
N ALA A 151 -4.61 -29.49 -8.50
CA ALA A 151 -4.22 -30.47 -7.49
C ALA A 151 -3.77 -29.84 -6.16
N SER A 152 -4.22 -28.61 -5.87
CA SER A 152 -3.85 -27.88 -4.65
C SER A 152 -4.10 -28.69 -3.39
N ARG A 153 -3.18 -28.61 -2.44
CA ARG A 153 -3.22 -29.30 -1.16
C ARG A 153 -2.99 -28.32 -0.03
N VAL A 154 -3.59 -28.55 1.12
CA VAL A 154 -3.37 -27.74 2.33
C VAL A 154 -2.53 -28.52 3.33
N ALA A 155 -1.54 -27.86 3.94
CA ALA A 155 -0.72 -28.46 5.00
C ALA A 155 -1.57 -28.67 6.24
N THR A 156 -1.48 -29.88 6.82
CA THR A 156 -2.17 -30.18 8.09
C THR A 156 -1.32 -29.77 9.30
N HIS A 157 0.00 -29.61 9.09
CA HIS A 157 0.96 -29.15 10.09
C HIS A 157 1.99 -28.26 9.40
N GLN A 158 2.50 -27.27 10.11
CA GLN A 158 3.52 -26.34 9.59
C GLN A 158 4.96 -26.84 9.85
N THR A 159 5.11 -28.10 10.24
CA THR A 159 6.38 -28.82 10.43
C THR A 159 6.44 -30.04 9.53
N ARG A 160 7.65 -30.46 9.15
CA ARG A 160 7.85 -31.66 8.34
C ARG A 160 7.59 -32.92 9.13
N GLY A 161 7.14 -33.96 8.43
CA GLY A 161 7.07 -35.30 8.96
C GLY A 161 8.44 -35.97 9.08
N SER A 162 8.48 -37.19 9.61
CA SER A 162 9.72 -37.97 9.74
C SER A 162 10.36 -38.36 8.42
N ASP A 163 9.62 -38.31 7.33
CA ASP A 163 10.06 -38.51 5.94
C ASP A 163 10.65 -37.24 5.28
N GLY A 164 10.60 -36.13 5.99
CA GLY A 164 11.07 -34.83 5.49
C GLY A 164 10.04 -34.06 4.66
N GLU A 165 8.82 -34.60 4.47
CA GLU A 165 7.77 -33.94 3.67
C GLU A 165 6.74 -33.25 4.58
N PHE A 166 6.02 -32.26 4.03
CA PHE A 166 4.89 -31.65 4.73
C PHE A 166 3.64 -32.54 4.60
N LEU A 167 3.08 -32.90 5.73
CA LEU A 167 1.81 -33.61 5.74
C LEU A 167 0.72 -32.69 5.20
N SER A 168 0.11 -33.07 4.07
CA SER A 168 -0.90 -32.26 3.39
C SER A 168 -2.05 -33.14 2.89
N VAL A 169 -3.23 -32.53 2.79
CA VAL A 169 -4.43 -33.17 2.23
C VAL A 169 -4.94 -32.35 1.04
N PRO A 170 -5.66 -32.97 0.08
CA PRO A 170 -6.32 -32.20 -0.97
C PRO A 170 -7.24 -31.15 -0.36
N VAL A 171 -7.30 -29.96 -0.96
CA VAL A 171 -8.24 -28.92 -0.55
C VAL A 171 -9.69 -29.40 -0.69
N LYS A 172 -10.57 -28.98 0.21
CA LYS A 172 -12.01 -29.27 0.14
C LYS A 172 -12.72 -28.34 -0.82
N GLN A 173 -12.20 -27.14 -0.99
CA GLN A 173 -12.73 -26.10 -1.86
C GLN A 173 -11.62 -25.61 -2.81
N THR A 174 -11.93 -25.54 -4.09
CA THR A 174 -11.00 -25.00 -5.10
C THR A 174 -10.70 -23.53 -4.84
N ILE A 175 -9.52 -23.07 -5.24
CA ILE A 175 -9.16 -21.65 -5.19
C ILE A 175 -9.96 -20.92 -6.27
N LEU A 176 -10.73 -19.91 -5.89
CA LEU A 176 -11.51 -19.04 -6.78
C LEU A 176 -10.81 -17.70 -6.99
N ILE A 177 -11.17 -17.00 -8.06
CA ILE A 177 -10.65 -15.64 -8.34
C ILE A 177 -10.94 -14.70 -7.18
N ARG A 178 -12.16 -14.72 -6.61
CA ARG A 178 -12.47 -13.93 -5.41
C ARG A 178 -11.53 -14.20 -4.23
N HIS A 179 -11.07 -15.44 -4.04
CA HIS A 179 -10.14 -15.78 -2.96
C HIS A 179 -8.77 -15.11 -3.15
N LEU A 180 -8.34 -14.88 -4.40
CA LEU A 180 -7.11 -14.12 -4.69
C LEU A 180 -7.29 -12.64 -4.34
N LEU A 181 -8.38 -12.02 -4.78
CA LEU A 181 -8.72 -10.63 -4.50
C LEU A 181 -8.93 -10.36 -3.00
N MET A 182 -9.51 -11.32 -2.29
CA MET A 182 -9.77 -11.27 -0.85
C MET A 182 -8.54 -11.61 -0.01
N PHE A 183 -7.41 -12.05 -0.61
CA PHE A 183 -6.28 -12.63 0.12
C PHE A 183 -6.72 -13.80 1.04
N ALA A 184 -7.67 -14.59 0.59
CA ALA A 184 -8.18 -15.77 1.28
C ALA A 184 -7.89 -17.07 0.51
N SER A 185 -6.87 -17.09 -0.34
CA SER A 185 -6.50 -18.24 -1.17
C SER A 185 -5.68 -19.31 -0.42
N GLY A 186 -5.09 -18.96 0.72
CA GLY A 186 -4.11 -19.80 1.42
C GLY A 186 -2.71 -19.82 0.78
N ILE A 187 -2.48 -19.01 -0.28
CA ILE A 187 -1.22 -18.96 -1.03
C ILE A 187 -0.26 -17.97 -0.38
N GLY A 188 0.89 -18.46 0.05
CA GLY A 188 2.00 -17.65 0.55
C GLY A 188 2.16 -17.66 2.06
N PRO A 189 3.34 -17.25 2.54
CA PRO A 189 3.76 -17.45 3.92
C PRO A 189 3.04 -16.56 4.95
N GLY A 190 2.32 -15.52 4.51
CA GLY A 190 1.75 -14.58 5.44
C GLY A 190 2.81 -13.72 6.14
N ARG A 191 2.40 -13.11 7.25
CA ARG A 191 3.28 -12.38 8.17
C ARG A 191 3.42 -13.09 9.52
N ASP A 192 2.99 -14.33 9.59
CA ASP A 192 2.99 -15.17 10.78
C ASP A 192 4.42 -15.53 11.24
N GLN A 193 4.51 -16.24 12.36
CA GLN A 193 5.78 -16.74 12.89
C GLN A 193 6.50 -17.64 11.88
N GLU A 194 7.84 -17.57 11.88
CA GLU A 194 8.73 -18.38 11.04
C GLU A 194 8.67 -19.87 11.35
N THR A 195 7.67 -20.55 10.79
CA THR A 195 7.55 -22.00 10.83
C THR A 195 8.42 -22.67 9.76
N GLU A 196 8.54 -24.01 9.79
CA GLU A 196 9.24 -24.73 8.72
C GLU A 196 8.54 -24.54 7.37
N LEU A 197 7.20 -24.55 7.33
CA LEU A 197 6.42 -24.29 6.13
C LEU A 197 6.67 -22.86 5.62
N TRP A 198 6.70 -21.86 6.51
CA TRP A 198 7.02 -20.48 6.17
C TRP A 198 8.40 -20.38 5.50
N ARG A 199 9.44 -20.98 6.09
CA ARG A 199 10.80 -20.98 5.51
C ARG A 199 10.84 -21.70 4.17
N TYR A 200 10.08 -22.79 4.01
CA TYR A 200 9.98 -23.50 2.74
C TYR A 200 9.37 -22.65 1.64
N TRP A 201 8.28 -21.92 1.93
CA TRP A 201 7.68 -20.99 1.02
C TRP A 201 8.62 -19.82 0.65
N GLN A 202 9.35 -19.28 1.62
CA GLN A 202 10.36 -18.23 1.35
C GLN A 202 11.48 -18.73 0.44
N ALA A 203 11.95 -19.96 0.64
CA ALA A 203 12.99 -20.57 -0.16
C ALA A 203 12.53 -21.05 -1.55
N SER A 204 11.22 -21.14 -1.77
CA SER A 204 10.60 -21.66 -3.01
C SER A 204 9.71 -20.63 -3.71
N GLY A 205 9.61 -19.41 -3.18
CA GLY A 205 8.74 -18.36 -3.69
C GLY A 205 9.15 -17.87 -5.09
N PRO A 206 8.29 -17.08 -5.75
CA PRO A 206 8.50 -16.66 -7.14
C PRO A 206 9.83 -15.94 -7.37
N ARG A 207 10.33 -15.21 -6.38
CA ARG A 207 11.60 -14.46 -6.47
C ARG A 207 12.86 -15.30 -6.36
N THR A 208 12.74 -16.58 -5.99
CA THR A 208 13.92 -17.46 -5.84
C THR A 208 14.40 -18.05 -7.15
N LEU A 209 13.58 -18.03 -8.19
CA LEU A 209 14.00 -18.48 -9.53
C LEU A 209 14.91 -17.45 -10.19
N PRO A 210 16.06 -17.88 -10.74
CA PRO A 210 17.06 -16.97 -11.29
C PRO A 210 16.60 -16.25 -12.57
N SER A 211 15.63 -16.79 -13.29
CA SER A 211 15.05 -16.22 -14.50
C SER A 211 13.67 -16.83 -14.77
N GLY A 212 12.95 -16.26 -15.73
CA GLY A 212 11.64 -16.76 -16.16
C GLY A 212 10.54 -15.72 -16.06
N THR A 213 9.45 -16.00 -16.75
CA THR A 213 8.23 -15.18 -16.73
C THR A 213 7.53 -15.28 -15.38
N LEU A 214 6.65 -14.31 -15.06
CA LEU A 214 5.80 -14.39 -13.88
C LEU A 214 4.99 -15.70 -13.87
N ARG A 215 4.46 -16.11 -15.03
CA ARG A 215 3.69 -17.34 -15.16
C ARG A 215 4.48 -18.57 -14.72
N GLU A 216 5.70 -18.77 -15.24
CA GLU A 216 6.55 -19.90 -14.86
C GLU A 216 6.84 -19.95 -13.37
N ARG A 217 7.03 -18.77 -12.76
CA ARG A 217 7.25 -18.62 -11.32
C ARG A 217 6.00 -19.01 -10.50
N ILE A 218 4.82 -18.62 -10.97
CA ILE A 218 3.56 -18.97 -10.31
C ILE A 218 3.23 -20.46 -10.48
N GLU A 219 3.54 -21.07 -11.60
CA GLU A 219 3.35 -22.50 -11.78
C GLU A 219 4.19 -23.32 -10.79
N THR A 220 5.40 -22.86 -10.41
CA THR A 220 6.19 -23.56 -9.36
C THR A 220 5.60 -23.48 -7.97
N ILE A 221 5.00 -22.36 -7.60
CA ILE A 221 4.39 -22.24 -6.27
C ILE A 221 3.03 -22.97 -6.17
N ALA A 222 2.41 -23.30 -7.27
CA ALA A 222 1.17 -24.09 -7.29
C ALA A 222 1.35 -25.50 -6.73
N GLU A 223 2.57 -26.03 -6.71
CA GLU A 223 2.92 -27.32 -6.14
C GLU A 223 3.13 -27.27 -4.61
N LEU A 224 3.30 -26.06 -4.04
CA LEU A 224 3.52 -25.90 -2.61
C LEU A 224 2.23 -26.08 -1.82
N PRO A 225 2.28 -26.72 -0.63
CA PRO A 225 1.09 -26.86 0.20
C PRO A 225 0.62 -25.49 0.72
N LEU A 226 -0.66 -25.23 0.61
CA LEU A 226 -1.31 -24.02 1.14
C LEU A 226 -1.23 -24.00 2.67
N PHE A 227 -1.28 -22.82 3.24
CA PHE A 227 -1.32 -22.65 4.70
C PHE A 227 -2.73 -22.91 5.27
N GLU A 228 -3.78 -22.49 4.57
CA GLU A 228 -5.18 -22.67 4.96
C GLU A 228 -6.01 -23.17 3.79
N GLU A 229 -7.19 -23.70 4.13
CA GLU A 229 -8.24 -23.97 3.15
C GLU A 229 -8.67 -22.68 2.47
N PRO A 230 -8.77 -22.66 1.13
CA PRO A 230 -9.26 -21.48 0.39
C PRO A 230 -10.58 -20.94 0.94
N GLY A 231 -10.69 -19.65 1.09
CA GLY A 231 -11.88 -18.94 1.57
C GLY A 231 -12.08 -18.93 3.08
N THR A 232 -11.18 -19.50 3.88
CA THR A 232 -11.40 -19.64 5.34
C THR A 232 -10.71 -18.59 6.18
N ARG A 233 -9.56 -18.07 5.73
CA ARG A 233 -8.77 -17.09 6.49
C ARG A 233 -8.10 -16.11 5.55
N TRP A 234 -7.99 -14.85 5.96
CA TRP A 234 -7.15 -13.86 5.30
C TRP A 234 -5.68 -14.21 5.52
N ARG A 235 -4.92 -14.24 4.42
CA ARG A 235 -3.47 -14.52 4.45
C ARG A 235 -2.77 -13.69 3.41
N TYR A 236 -1.93 -12.79 3.88
CA TYR A 236 -1.09 -11.98 3.00
C TYR A 236 -0.04 -12.84 2.31
N GLY A 237 0.13 -12.67 0.99
CA GLY A 237 1.08 -13.49 0.24
C GLY A 237 1.05 -13.21 -1.26
N TRP A 238 1.19 -14.26 -2.06
CA TRP A 238 1.37 -14.21 -3.51
C TRP A 238 0.05 -14.20 -4.30
N SER A 239 -1.08 -14.00 -3.66
CA SER A 239 -2.40 -13.97 -4.33
C SER A 239 -2.48 -12.96 -5.45
N ALA A 240 -1.90 -11.77 -5.28
CA ALA A 240 -1.91 -10.73 -6.33
C ALA A 240 -1.03 -11.11 -7.54
N ASP A 241 0.05 -11.87 -7.32
CA ASP A 241 0.93 -12.35 -8.40
C ASP A 241 0.24 -13.45 -9.21
N VAL A 242 -0.49 -14.36 -8.55
CA VAL A 242 -1.36 -15.34 -9.22
C VAL A 242 -2.44 -14.62 -10.02
N LEU A 243 -3.05 -13.57 -9.45
CA LEU A 243 -4.07 -12.78 -10.12
C LEU A 243 -3.52 -12.06 -11.36
N ALA A 244 -2.29 -11.54 -11.32
CA ALA A 244 -1.63 -10.93 -12.47
C ALA A 244 -1.44 -11.93 -13.61
N VAL A 245 -1.04 -13.18 -13.32
CA VAL A 245 -0.98 -14.23 -14.34
C VAL A 245 -2.36 -14.53 -14.94
N VAL A 246 -3.41 -14.51 -14.13
CA VAL A 246 -4.79 -14.66 -14.65
C VAL A 246 -5.14 -13.49 -15.56
N VAL A 247 -4.79 -12.25 -15.21
CA VAL A 247 -4.98 -11.07 -16.09
C VAL A 247 -4.25 -11.25 -17.41
N GLU A 248 -2.99 -11.69 -17.39
CA GLU A 248 -2.22 -11.96 -18.62
C GLU A 248 -2.87 -13.02 -19.51
N ILE A 249 -3.35 -14.12 -18.93
CA ILE A 249 -3.98 -15.21 -19.69
C ILE A 249 -5.32 -14.78 -20.30
N VAL A 250 -6.13 -14.06 -19.53
CA VAL A 250 -7.48 -13.65 -19.97
C VAL A 250 -7.41 -12.52 -20.99
N SER A 251 -6.51 -11.56 -20.80
CA SER A 251 -6.35 -10.41 -21.71
C SER A 251 -5.52 -10.74 -22.95
N GLY A 252 -4.64 -11.75 -22.86
CA GLY A 252 -3.62 -12.02 -23.88
C GLY A 252 -2.49 -10.99 -23.94
N GLN A 253 -2.41 -10.10 -22.95
CA GLN A 253 -1.38 -9.07 -22.82
C GLN A 253 -0.48 -9.38 -21.62
N ARG A 254 0.77 -8.94 -21.65
CA ARG A 254 1.62 -8.94 -20.47
C ARG A 254 1.08 -7.92 -19.45
N MET A 255 1.29 -8.16 -18.16
CA MET A 255 0.67 -7.38 -17.08
C MET A 255 1.00 -5.88 -17.15
N ASP A 256 2.26 -5.54 -17.44
CA ASP A 256 2.69 -4.16 -17.60
C ASP A 256 2.06 -3.48 -18.82
N ASP A 257 1.96 -4.17 -19.96
CA ASP A 257 1.28 -3.67 -21.16
C ASP A 257 -0.22 -3.47 -20.89
N TYR A 258 -0.87 -4.45 -20.23
CA TYR A 258 -2.27 -4.33 -19.88
C TYR A 258 -2.55 -3.11 -18.99
N LEU A 259 -1.76 -2.91 -17.94
CA LEU A 259 -1.91 -1.77 -17.04
C LEU A 259 -1.61 -0.45 -17.74
N ASN A 260 -0.59 -0.42 -18.58
CA ASN A 260 -0.27 0.77 -19.36
C ASN A 260 -1.46 1.21 -20.21
N ASP A 261 -2.05 0.27 -20.98
CA ASP A 261 -3.11 0.57 -21.94
C ASP A 261 -4.47 0.84 -21.28
N ASN A 262 -4.77 0.17 -20.15
CA ASN A 262 -6.11 0.20 -19.55
C ASN A 262 -6.19 1.04 -18.26
N VAL A 263 -5.05 1.45 -17.67
CA VAL A 263 -5.03 2.21 -16.42
C VAL A 263 -4.12 3.44 -16.53
N PHE A 264 -2.83 3.27 -16.86
CA PHE A 264 -1.85 4.36 -16.72
C PHE A 264 -2.03 5.45 -17.78
N VAL A 265 -2.04 5.09 -19.06
CA VAL A 265 -2.23 6.06 -20.15
C VAL A 265 -3.59 6.75 -20.05
N PRO A 266 -4.72 6.03 -19.85
CA PRO A 266 -6.02 6.67 -19.68
C PRO A 266 -6.10 7.67 -18.52
N LEU A 267 -5.39 7.41 -17.40
CA LEU A 267 -5.32 8.31 -16.25
C LEU A 267 -4.24 9.40 -16.38
N GLY A 268 -3.41 9.35 -17.41
CA GLY A 268 -2.27 10.26 -17.57
C GLY A 268 -1.17 10.02 -16.53
N MET A 269 -0.98 8.77 -16.07
CA MET A 269 0.07 8.34 -15.13
C MET A 269 1.37 8.06 -15.89
N ASN A 270 1.97 9.09 -16.47
CA ASN A 270 3.07 8.96 -17.43
C ASN A 270 4.41 8.57 -16.79
N GLU A 271 4.56 8.76 -15.49
CA GLU A 271 5.75 8.43 -14.70
C GLU A 271 5.61 7.07 -13.97
N THR A 272 4.51 6.34 -14.26
CA THR A 272 4.22 5.04 -13.64
C THR A 272 4.60 3.92 -14.60
N SER A 273 5.42 2.97 -14.12
CA SER A 273 5.85 1.84 -14.92
C SER A 273 6.31 0.66 -14.06
N TYR A 274 6.41 -0.50 -14.69
CA TYR A 274 7.23 -1.61 -14.21
C TYR A 274 8.63 -1.55 -14.80
N LEU A 275 9.55 -2.29 -14.20
CA LEU A 275 10.85 -2.65 -14.77
C LEU A 275 11.63 -1.43 -15.30
N PRO A 276 11.83 -0.39 -14.49
CA PRO A 276 12.61 0.74 -14.95
C PRO A 276 14.01 0.26 -15.38
N SER A 277 14.51 0.80 -16.48
CA SER A 277 15.86 0.51 -16.97
C SER A 277 16.92 0.87 -15.90
N LEU A 278 18.13 0.32 -16.01
CA LEU A 278 19.22 0.64 -15.07
C LEU A 278 19.47 2.16 -14.97
N ALA A 279 19.33 2.89 -16.08
CA ALA A 279 19.48 4.34 -16.09
C ALA A 279 18.35 5.02 -15.29
N GLU A 280 17.11 4.59 -15.45
CA GLU A 280 15.96 5.10 -14.71
C GLU A 280 16.04 4.73 -13.22
N ARG A 281 16.53 3.53 -12.88
CA ARG A 281 16.74 3.11 -11.47
C ARG A 281 17.67 4.06 -10.72
N SER A 282 18.66 4.63 -11.39
CA SER A 282 19.57 5.61 -10.77
C SER A 282 18.92 6.95 -10.45
N THR A 283 17.76 7.26 -11.05
CA THR A 283 16.98 8.47 -10.78
C THR A 283 15.92 8.29 -9.70
N LEU A 284 15.59 7.05 -9.33
CA LEU A 284 14.64 6.77 -8.26
C LEU A 284 15.16 7.29 -6.91
N ALA A 285 14.26 7.54 -5.99
CA ALA A 285 14.65 7.76 -4.61
C ALA A 285 15.37 6.51 -4.07
N THR A 286 16.48 6.74 -3.38
CA THR A 286 17.25 5.69 -2.70
C THR A 286 16.46 5.14 -1.52
N VAL A 287 16.46 3.83 -1.38
CA VAL A 287 15.83 3.18 -0.23
C VAL A 287 16.83 3.11 0.91
N TYR A 288 16.37 3.46 2.11
CA TYR A 288 17.17 3.44 3.32
C TYR A 288 16.60 2.50 4.37
N THR A 289 17.45 2.02 5.26
CA THR A 289 17.08 1.35 6.51
C THR A 289 17.88 1.95 7.66
N HIS A 290 17.49 1.67 8.91
CA HIS A 290 18.27 2.12 10.07
C HIS A 290 19.34 1.10 10.42
N SER A 291 20.57 1.59 10.63
CA SER A 291 21.63 0.82 11.26
C SER A 291 21.33 0.59 12.75
N ARG A 292 22.13 -0.25 13.40
CA ARG A 292 22.02 -0.48 14.85
C ARG A 292 22.26 0.78 15.68
N GLU A 293 23.04 1.69 15.15
CA GLU A 293 23.36 2.99 15.75
C GLU A 293 22.28 4.05 15.52
N GLY A 294 21.28 3.74 14.66
CA GLY A 294 20.17 4.62 14.32
C GLY A 294 20.40 5.49 13.08
N ASP A 295 21.54 5.33 12.40
CA ASP A 295 21.84 6.06 11.17
C ASP A 295 21.08 5.46 9.96
N LEU A 296 20.68 6.32 9.03
CA LEU A 296 20.12 5.87 7.75
C LEU A 296 21.23 5.37 6.82
N ILE A 297 21.13 4.11 6.41
CA ILE A 297 22.06 3.48 5.46
C ILE A 297 21.31 3.04 4.20
N PRO A 298 21.87 3.27 2.99
CA PRO A 298 21.24 2.87 1.75
C PRO A 298 21.20 1.35 1.60
N VAL A 299 20.12 0.83 1.03
CA VAL A 299 19.97 -0.59 0.74
C VAL A 299 19.59 -0.81 -0.73
N VAL A 300 19.99 -1.95 -1.26
CA VAL A 300 19.54 -2.40 -2.59
C VAL A 300 18.25 -3.21 -2.39
N PRO A 301 17.11 -2.72 -2.88
CA PRO A 301 15.85 -3.41 -2.68
C PRO A 301 15.82 -4.76 -3.40
N GLY A 302 15.39 -5.81 -2.69
CA GLY A 302 15.16 -7.13 -3.28
C GLY A 302 13.92 -7.21 -4.19
N SER A 303 13.18 -6.11 -4.33
CA SER A 303 11.97 -6.00 -5.15
C SER A 303 12.22 -5.60 -6.62
N ASP A 304 13.48 -5.35 -6.99
CA ASP A 304 13.82 -5.02 -8.39
C ASP A 304 13.88 -6.32 -9.21
N THR A 305 12.74 -6.79 -9.68
CA THR A 305 12.60 -7.99 -10.51
C THR A 305 12.79 -7.67 -12.00
N ASP A 306 12.87 -8.69 -12.83
CA ASP A 306 12.93 -8.62 -14.29
C ASP A 306 11.59 -8.99 -14.96
N TYR A 307 10.53 -9.08 -14.18
CA TYR A 307 9.17 -9.39 -14.62
C TYR A 307 8.15 -8.53 -13.84
N PRO A 308 6.96 -8.22 -14.41
CA PRO A 308 5.95 -7.42 -13.75
C PRO A 308 5.23 -8.25 -12.67
N GLU A 309 5.49 -7.95 -11.40
CA GLU A 309 4.80 -8.61 -10.28
C GLU A 309 3.41 -8.02 -10.06
N GLY A 310 2.42 -8.85 -9.77
CA GLY A 310 1.08 -8.36 -9.37
C GLY A 310 1.05 -7.79 -7.97
N GLY A 311 1.94 -8.25 -7.10
CA GLY A 311 2.01 -7.84 -5.70
C GLY A 311 2.96 -6.70 -5.40
N SER A 312 3.84 -6.32 -6.35
CA SER A 312 4.91 -5.35 -6.15
C SER A 312 5.45 -4.85 -7.50
N GLY A 313 6.51 -4.04 -7.48
CA GLY A 313 7.31 -3.71 -8.65
C GLY A 313 6.93 -2.42 -9.36
N LEU A 314 5.78 -1.80 -9.07
CA LEU A 314 5.48 -0.48 -9.63
C LEU A 314 6.43 0.58 -9.09
N VAL A 315 6.89 1.40 -10.02
CA VAL A 315 7.56 2.68 -9.78
C VAL A 315 6.62 3.78 -10.24
N SER A 316 6.45 4.83 -9.43
CA SER A 316 5.52 5.92 -9.73
C SER A 316 5.92 7.21 -9.00
N THR A 317 5.13 8.25 -9.16
CA THR A 317 5.17 9.51 -8.41
C THR A 317 3.92 9.68 -7.55
N ALA A 318 3.97 10.57 -6.57
CA ALA A 318 2.79 10.90 -5.78
C ALA A 318 1.66 11.47 -6.65
N GLY A 319 2.01 12.29 -7.65
CA GLY A 319 1.03 12.89 -8.56
C GLY A 319 0.31 11.87 -9.43
N ASP A 320 1.03 10.89 -9.97
CA ASP A 320 0.42 9.83 -10.77
C ASP A 320 -0.50 8.95 -9.92
N TYR A 321 -0.03 8.52 -8.75
CA TYR A 321 -0.85 7.68 -7.87
C TYR A 321 -2.05 8.45 -7.29
N MET A 322 -1.95 9.77 -7.10
CA MET A 322 -3.09 10.61 -6.74
C MET A 322 -4.19 10.58 -7.81
N ARG A 323 -3.85 10.52 -9.11
CA ARG A 323 -4.85 10.36 -10.19
C ARG A 323 -5.59 9.03 -10.06
N PHE A 324 -4.88 7.94 -9.76
CA PHE A 324 -5.48 6.64 -9.48
C PHE A 324 -6.37 6.69 -8.23
N ALA A 325 -5.91 7.29 -7.14
CA ALA A 325 -6.69 7.41 -5.91
C ALA A 325 -7.94 8.29 -6.09
N LEU A 326 -7.83 9.38 -6.87
CA LEU A 326 -8.98 10.23 -7.22
C LEU A 326 -9.98 9.51 -8.14
N MET A 327 -9.52 8.67 -9.06
CA MET A 327 -10.38 7.79 -9.85
C MET A 327 -11.19 6.86 -8.94
N LEU A 328 -10.57 6.28 -7.92
CA LEU A 328 -11.26 5.44 -6.93
C LEU A 328 -12.26 6.25 -6.08
N TRP A 329 -11.91 7.48 -5.70
CA TRP A 329 -12.80 8.36 -4.93
C TRP A 329 -14.04 8.76 -5.74
N SER A 330 -13.87 9.09 -7.01
CA SER A 330 -14.95 9.59 -7.90
C SER A 330 -15.75 8.48 -8.58
N GLY A 331 -15.82 7.29 -8.00
CA GLY A 331 -16.67 6.21 -8.50
C GLY A 331 -16.14 5.53 -9.77
N GLY A 332 -14.80 5.46 -9.92
CA GLY A 332 -14.16 4.73 -11.03
C GLY A 332 -13.87 5.58 -12.26
N GLU A 333 -14.02 6.91 -12.17
CA GLU A 333 -13.78 7.85 -13.25
C GLU A 333 -12.84 8.98 -12.82
N TYR A 334 -12.00 9.46 -13.70
CA TYR A 334 -11.15 10.64 -13.46
C TYR A 334 -11.13 11.53 -14.70
N LEU A 335 -11.52 12.82 -14.53
CA LEU A 335 -11.57 13.84 -15.58
C LEU A 335 -12.29 13.39 -16.86
N GLY A 336 -13.42 12.65 -16.71
CA GLY A 336 -14.22 12.14 -17.82
C GLY A 336 -13.73 10.82 -18.42
N THR A 337 -12.64 10.25 -17.88
CA THR A 337 -12.13 8.93 -18.29
C THR A 337 -12.55 7.86 -17.28
N ARG A 338 -13.39 6.93 -17.70
CA ARG A 338 -13.84 5.81 -16.88
C ARG A 338 -12.84 4.67 -16.97
N ILE A 339 -12.38 4.22 -15.81
CA ILE A 339 -11.45 3.09 -15.65
C ILE A 339 -12.20 1.84 -15.21
N ILE A 340 -13.16 1.99 -14.31
CA ILE A 340 -13.96 0.90 -13.76
C ILE A 340 -15.37 1.43 -13.45
N ASP A 341 -16.40 0.58 -13.53
CA ASP A 341 -17.77 0.98 -13.23
C ASP A 341 -17.97 1.22 -11.73
N GLU A 342 -18.88 2.15 -11.40
CA GLU A 342 -19.17 2.52 -10.01
C GLU A 342 -19.68 1.32 -9.18
N ASP A 343 -20.52 0.48 -9.79
CA ASP A 343 -21.05 -0.72 -9.14
C ASP A 343 -19.94 -1.72 -8.83
N THR A 344 -19.01 -1.93 -9.75
CA THR A 344 -17.85 -2.80 -9.56
C THR A 344 -16.93 -2.24 -8.48
N LEU A 345 -16.67 -0.94 -8.48
CA LEU A 345 -15.86 -0.31 -7.44
C LEU A 345 -16.54 -0.40 -6.06
N ARG A 346 -17.87 -0.31 -6.00
CA ARG A 346 -18.61 -0.50 -4.75
C ARG A 346 -18.45 -1.94 -4.25
N GLU A 347 -18.57 -2.94 -5.11
CA GLU A 347 -18.31 -4.34 -4.77
C GLU A 347 -16.85 -4.53 -4.24
N MET A 348 -15.89 -3.86 -4.85
CA MET A 348 -14.49 -3.92 -4.38
C MET A 348 -14.31 -3.35 -2.97
N ARG A 349 -15.09 -2.37 -2.56
CA ARG A 349 -15.02 -1.72 -1.23
C ARG A 349 -15.90 -2.40 -0.18
N ASP A 350 -16.84 -3.25 -0.60
CA ASP A 350 -17.66 -4.01 0.34
C ASP A 350 -16.78 -4.96 1.17
N LEU A 351 -17.16 -5.20 2.41
CA LEU A 351 -16.45 -6.12 3.30
C LEU A 351 -16.69 -7.56 2.89
N HIS A 352 -15.71 -8.16 2.25
CA HIS A 352 -15.71 -9.59 1.91
C HIS A 352 -15.04 -10.44 2.99
N VAL A 353 -14.08 -9.88 3.72
CA VAL A 353 -13.50 -10.49 4.91
C VAL A 353 -13.79 -9.56 6.09
N ALA A 354 -14.37 -10.12 7.15
CA ALA A 354 -14.76 -9.37 8.33
C ALA A 354 -13.55 -8.67 8.99
N SER A 355 -13.82 -7.74 9.91
CA SER A 355 -12.80 -7.05 10.68
C SER A 355 -11.85 -8.00 11.42
N GLY A 356 -10.62 -7.56 11.65
CA GLY A 356 -9.60 -8.32 12.35
C GLY A 356 -8.50 -8.90 11.46
N VAL A 357 -8.48 -8.57 10.16
CA VAL A 357 -7.45 -9.06 9.22
C VAL A 357 -6.04 -8.57 9.55
N LEU A 358 -5.90 -7.41 10.21
CA LEU A 358 -4.64 -6.82 10.63
C LEU A 358 -4.46 -6.78 12.15
N SER A 359 -5.28 -7.49 12.92
CA SER A 359 -5.20 -7.48 14.39
C SER A 359 -3.87 -8.03 14.91
N GLU A 360 -3.26 -8.99 14.21
CA GLU A 360 -1.94 -9.52 14.55
C GLU A 360 -0.82 -8.47 14.38
N GLU A 361 -1.07 -7.43 13.57
CA GLU A 361 -0.18 -6.26 13.39
C GLU A 361 -0.51 -5.12 14.35
N GLY A 362 -1.49 -5.30 15.25
CA GLY A 362 -1.96 -4.28 16.19
C GLY A 362 -2.84 -3.22 15.54
N ILE A 363 -3.44 -3.51 14.40
CA ILE A 363 -4.39 -2.64 13.71
C ILE A 363 -5.75 -3.34 13.69
N ASP A 364 -6.56 -3.05 14.71
CA ASP A 364 -7.92 -3.57 14.83
C ASP A 364 -8.91 -2.76 13.96
N GLY A 365 -10.13 -3.26 13.81
CA GLY A 365 -11.19 -2.58 13.09
C GLY A 365 -11.08 -2.62 11.56
N ILE A 366 -10.07 -3.28 11.01
CA ILE A 366 -9.84 -3.38 9.57
C ILE A 366 -10.32 -4.73 9.03
N GLY A 367 -11.14 -4.67 7.98
CA GLY A 367 -11.53 -5.81 7.15
C GLY A 367 -10.87 -5.72 5.76
N TRP A 368 -11.35 -6.55 4.83
CA TRP A 368 -10.82 -6.60 3.47
C TRP A 368 -11.92 -6.68 2.43
N GLY A 369 -11.79 -5.88 1.39
CA GLY A 369 -12.63 -5.93 0.19
C GLY A 369 -12.04 -6.80 -0.92
N LEU A 370 -12.17 -6.37 -2.17
CA LEU A 370 -11.50 -6.99 -3.31
C LEU A 370 -10.30 -6.14 -3.73
N GLY A 371 -9.18 -6.30 -3.02
CA GLY A 371 -7.91 -5.63 -3.30
C GLY A 371 -7.56 -4.45 -2.39
N PHE A 372 -8.42 -4.09 -1.43
CA PHE A 372 -8.22 -3.00 -0.47
C PHE A 372 -8.44 -3.45 0.96
N ALA A 373 -7.72 -2.85 1.89
CA ALA A 373 -8.12 -2.79 3.29
C ALA A 373 -9.31 -1.84 3.40
N VAL A 374 -10.32 -2.22 4.16
CA VAL A 374 -11.53 -1.43 4.39
C VAL A 374 -11.71 -1.24 5.90
N VAL A 375 -11.91 -0.01 6.32
CA VAL A 375 -12.14 0.31 7.73
C VAL A 375 -13.57 -0.08 8.10
N ALA A 376 -13.69 -1.17 8.84
CA ALA A 376 -14.97 -1.70 9.31
C ALA A 376 -15.45 -1.03 10.59
N ASP A 377 -14.49 -0.67 11.48
CA ASP A 377 -14.75 -0.02 12.77
C ASP A 377 -13.59 0.91 13.13
N ALA A 378 -13.78 2.20 12.89
CA ALA A 378 -12.78 3.23 13.17
C ALA A 378 -12.54 3.42 14.69
N ASP A 379 -13.52 3.11 15.55
CA ASP A 379 -13.37 3.23 17.00
C ASP A 379 -12.44 2.13 17.56
N ALA A 380 -12.37 1.00 16.89
CA ALA A 380 -11.44 -0.08 17.22
C ALA A 380 -10.03 0.15 16.62
N SER A 381 -9.93 0.95 15.56
CA SER A 381 -8.66 1.18 14.86
C SER A 381 -7.80 2.24 15.56
N LEU A 382 -6.47 2.03 15.53
CA LEU A 382 -5.48 3.04 15.94
C LEU A 382 -5.07 3.97 14.78
N THR A 383 -5.51 3.69 13.56
CA THR A 383 -5.28 4.56 12.41
C THR A 383 -6.23 5.76 12.43
N PRO A 384 -5.88 6.88 11.78
CA PRO A 384 -6.74 8.07 11.75
C PRO A 384 -7.93 7.97 10.79
N ASP A 385 -8.16 6.80 10.22
CA ASP A 385 -9.19 6.55 9.22
C ASP A 385 -10.61 6.59 9.83
N ARG A 386 -11.61 6.71 8.97
CA ARG A 386 -13.03 6.66 9.29
C ARG A 386 -13.65 5.36 8.81
N THR A 387 -14.72 4.92 9.44
CA THR A 387 -15.47 3.74 8.97
C THR A 387 -15.91 3.94 7.51
N GLY A 388 -15.63 2.95 6.65
CA GLY A 388 -15.88 3.03 5.21
C GLY A 388 -14.71 3.58 4.39
N ASP A 389 -13.67 4.11 5.03
CA ASP A 389 -12.42 4.45 4.34
C ASP A 389 -11.75 3.17 3.83
N PHE A 390 -11.03 3.29 2.73
CA PHE A 390 -10.26 2.18 2.19
C PHE A 390 -8.88 2.63 1.75
N TRP A 391 -7.89 1.74 1.91
CA TRP A 391 -6.50 2.09 1.76
C TRP A 391 -5.61 0.88 1.52
N TRP A 392 -4.37 1.12 1.19
CA TRP A 392 -3.28 0.17 1.31
C TRP A 392 -1.94 0.86 1.46
N ALA A 393 -0.92 0.08 1.84
CA ALA A 393 0.42 0.59 2.08
C ALA A 393 1.48 -0.27 1.38
N GLY A 394 2.67 0.28 1.21
CA GLY A 394 3.82 -0.40 0.63
C GLY A 394 4.98 -0.52 1.61
N TYR A 395 5.79 -1.53 1.39
CA TYR A 395 6.92 -1.92 2.25
C TYR A 395 7.92 -0.80 2.54
N PHE A 396 8.08 0.13 1.59
CA PHE A 396 9.04 1.24 1.73
C PHE A 396 8.46 2.48 2.42
N GLY A 397 7.36 2.35 3.16
CA GLY A 397 6.69 3.48 3.79
C GLY A 397 5.90 4.33 2.79
N THR A 398 5.28 3.69 1.82
CA THR A 398 4.30 4.31 0.92
C THR A 398 2.89 3.99 1.40
N HIS A 399 1.98 4.93 1.27
CA HIS A 399 0.60 4.81 1.75
C HIS A 399 -0.34 5.64 0.88
N PHE A 400 -1.54 5.12 0.62
CA PHE A 400 -2.66 5.91 0.12
C PHE A 400 -3.92 5.55 0.88
N PHE A 401 -4.83 6.50 0.96
CA PHE A 401 -6.17 6.28 1.49
C PHE A 401 -7.19 7.09 0.70
N VAL A 402 -8.41 6.61 0.72
CA VAL A 402 -9.60 7.25 0.16
C VAL A 402 -10.66 7.24 1.23
N SER A 403 -11.17 8.42 1.60
CA SER A 403 -12.26 8.62 2.54
C SER A 403 -13.49 9.14 1.78
N PRO A 404 -14.43 8.25 1.40
CA PRO A 404 -15.59 8.66 0.59
C PRO A 404 -16.51 9.65 1.30
N GLU A 405 -16.69 9.48 2.62
CA GLU A 405 -17.59 10.34 3.40
C GLU A 405 -17.01 11.74 3.63
N SER A 406 -15.71 11.84 3.88
CA SER A 406 -15.07 13.14 4.12
C SER A 406 -14.62 13.84 2.84
N GLY A 407 -14.61 13.15 1.71
CA GLY A 407 -14.04 13.66 0.46
C GLY A 407 -12.51 13.77 0.46
N LEU A 408 -11.83 13.31 1.51
CA LEU A 408 -10.37 13.39 1.62
C LEU A 408 -9.70 12.19 0.96
N VAL A 409 -8.71 12.47 0.12
CA VAL A 409 -7.83 11.48 -0.53
C VAL A 409 -6.40 11.84 -0.22
N GLY A 410 -5.57 10.87 0.16
CA GLY A 410 -4.17 11.09 0.47
C GLY A 410 -3.23 10.10 -0.22
N VAL A 411 -2.08 10.61 -0.64
CA VAL A 411 -0.91 9.83 -1.07
C VAL A 411 0.30 10.32 -0.30
N LEU A 412 0.90 9.44 0.48
CA LEU A 412 1.97 9.76 1.39
C LEU A 412 3.11 8.76 1.16
N LEU A 413 4.27 9.27 0.77
CA LEU A 413 5.37 8.45 0.27
C LEU A 413 6.66 8.71 1.04
N SER A 414 7.37 7.64 1.33
CA SER A 414 8.75 7.61 1.81
C SER A 414 9.49 6.45 1.12
N GLN A 415 10.80 6.34 1.31
CA GLN A 415 11.61 5.24 0.77
C GLN A 415 12.51 4.65 1.85
N ASN A 416 11.87 4.05 2.85
CA ASN A 416 12.55 3.42 3.97
C ASN A 416 12.04 2.00 4.21
N GLU A 417 12.94 1.01 4.18
CA GLU A 417 12.61 -0.34 4.61
C GLU A 417 12.31 -0.38 6.11
N PRO A 418 11.26 -1.11 6.54
CA PRO A 418 11.13 -1.46 7.94
C PRO A 418 12.28 -2.41 8.31
N GLY A 419 13.05 -2.03 9.33
CA GLY A 419 14.16 -2.83 9.84
C GLY A 419 13.96 -3.16 11.30
N GLU A 420 14.86 -3.96 11.87
CA GLU A 420 14.86 -4.31 13.30
C GLU A 420 14.85 -3.04 14.21
N TYR A 421 15.38 -1.94 13.69
CA TYR A 421 15.55 -0.67 14.41
C TYR A 421 14.66 0.46 13.83
N SER A 422 13.84 0.20 12.81
CA SER A 422 12.94 1.20 12.22
C SER A 422 11.52 1.08 12.78
N GLU A 423 10.97 2.18 13.22
CA GLU A 423 9.56 2.24 13.62
C GLU A 423 8.64 2.27 12.40
N HIS A 424 7.39 1.80 12.56
CA HIS A 424 6.34 1.90 11.55
C HIS A 424 6.14 3.36 11.06
N PRO A 425 5.51 3.60 9.90
CA PRO A 425 5.38 4.92 9.28
C PRO A 425 4.44 5.86 10.07
N THR A 426 4.70 6.03 11.35
CA THR A 426 3.92 6.85 12.28
C THR A 426 3.77 8.28 11.76
N ALA A 427 4.81 8.82 11.11
CA ALA A 427 4.78 10.17 10.57
C ALA A 427 3.71 10.37 9.49
N LEU A 428 3.46 9.35 8.67
CA LEU A 428 2.42 9.40 7.63
C LEU A 428 1.03 9.39 8.25
N TYR A 429 0.80 8.58 9.28
CA TYR A 429 -0.49 8.59 10.02
C TYR A 429 -0.72 9.89 10.78
N VAL A 430 0.33 10.51 11.33
CA VAL A 430 0.22 11.84 11.95
C VAL A 430 -0.16 12.90 10.90
N ALA A 431 0.46 12.87 9.72
CA ALA A 431 0.11 13.80 8.63
C ALA A 431 -1.35 13.60 8.18
N GLN A 432 -1.79 12.36 8.05
CA GLN A 432 -3.18 12.01 7.74
C GLN A 432 -4.16 12.52 8.82
N ALA A 433 -3.86 12.28 10.09
CA ALA A 433 -4.68 12.76 11.21
C ALA A 433 -4.81 14.28 11.23
N LEU A 434 -3.69 14.99 10.97
CA LEU A 434 -3.68 16.44 10.86
C LEU A 434 -4.50 16.92 9.65
N ALA A 435 -4.48 16.21 8.53
CA ALA A 435 -5.30 16.52 7.37
C ALA A 435 -6.79 16.38 7.70
N PHE A 436 -7.22 15.26 8.29
CA PHE A 436 -8.61 15.09 8.75
C PHE A 436 -9.06 16.16 9.75
N ALA A 437 -8.18 16.54 10.68
CA ALA A 437 -8.48 17.59 11.65
C ALA A 437 -8.56 18.99 11.03
N GLY A 438 -7.98 19.17 9.86
CA GLY A 438 -7.94 20.44 9.13
C GLY A 438 -9.11 20.69 8.18
N LEU A 439 -9.95 19.67 7.93
CA LEU A 439 -11.21 19.80 7.18
C LEU A 439 -12.24 20.55 8.04
#